data_98cb0ffee8aa3fc0245bc20038d97f89
#
_entry.id   98cb0ffee8aa3fc0245bc20038d97f89
#
_cell.length_a   1.000
_cell.length_b   1.000
_cell.length_c   1.000
_cell.angle_alpha   90.00
_cell.angle_beta   90.00
_cell.angle_gamma   90.00
#
_symmetry.space_group_name_H-M   'P 1'
#
loop_
_entity.id
_entity.type
_entity.pdbx_description
1 polymer ?
#
loop_
_entity_poly.entity_id
_entity_poly.type
_entity_poly.pdbx_seq_one_letter_code
_entity_poly.pdbx_strand_id
1 'polypeptide(L)'
;MAKIVECIPNFSEGRNQAVIDGLAATAKSIPGVTLLDYSSDASHNRSVFTLVGDEESIQEVAFQLVKYASENIDMTKHEGEHPRMGATDVCPFVPVKDITTAECVEIANKVAERINRELGIPIFLYEDAATRPERKNLAKVRKGQFEGMPEKLLEEDWKPDYGERKIHPTAGVTAVGVRMPLVAFNINLDTDDLEIANKISKIIRGSSGGYKYCKAIGVMLEDRNIAQVSINMVNLEQFPLYRVVETVRFEAQRYGVRIIGTELIGLAPAKALIDSAEYYLQLEDFDYSKQVLE
;
A
#
# COMPACT_ATOMS: atom_id res chain seq x y z
N MET A 1 -26.03 5.34 -4.57
CA MET A 1 -25.11 4.57 -5.44
C MET A 1 -24.42 3.54 -4.57
N ALA A 2 -23.93 2.43 -5.09
CA ALA A 2 -23.23 1.45 -4.27
C ALA A 2 -21.90 2.03 -3.79
N LYS A 3 -21.62 1.93 -2.49
CA LYS A 3 -20.33 2.29 -1.92
C LYS A 3 -19.26 1.32 -2.42
N ILE A 4 -18.09 1.83 -2.81
CA ILE A 4 -16.98 1.01 -3.29
C ILE A 4 -15.79 1.19 -2.36
N VAL A 5 -15.31 0.07 -1.85
CA VAL A 5 -14.11 -0.02 -0.99
C VAL A 5 -13.07 -0.88 -1.71
N GLU A 6 -11.83 -0.40 -1.72
CA GLU A 6 -10.70 -1.21 -2.15
C GLU A 6 -10.03 -1.85 -0.92
N CYS A 7 -9.58 -3.11 -1.06
CA CYS A 7 -8.77 -3.80 -0.08
C CYS A 7 -7.49 -4.30 -0.74
N ILE A 8 -6.33 -4.04 -0.10
CA ILE A 8 -5.03 -4.36 -0.69
C ILE A 8 -4.22 -5.23 0.27
N PRO A 9 -4.65 -6.47 0.55
CA PRO A 9 -3.90 -7.36 1.44
C PRO A 9 -2.57 -7.76 0.84
N ASN A 10 -1.57 -7.88 1.70
CA ASN A 10 -0.23 -8.33 1.33
C ASN A 10 0.12 -9.57 2.13
N PHE A 11 0.57 -10.60 1.42
CA PHE A 11 0.87 -11.91 1.99
C PHE A 11 2.36 -12.21 1.94
N SER A 12 2.85 -12.90 2.96
CA SER A 12 4.24 -13.36 3.04
C SER A 12 4.43 -14.66 2.26
N GLU A 13 4.14 -14.61 0.98
CA GLU A 13 4.36 -15.68 0.01
C GLU A 13 4.52 -15.10 -1.40
N GLY A 14 5.62 -15.37 -2.04
CA GLY A 14 5.92 -14.89 -3.40
C GLY A 14 6.59 -15.95 -4.27
N ARG A 15 6.75 -17.18 -3.74
CA ARG A 15 7.47 -18.28 -4.38
C ARG A 15 6.60 -19.49 -4.67
N ASN A 16 5.69 -19.82 -3.78
CA ASN A 16 4.79 -20.97 -3.93
C ASN A 16 3.57 -20.58 -4.77
N GLN A 17 3.62 -20.86 -6.06
CA GLN A 17 2.55 -20.52 -7.00
C GLN A 17 1.20 -21.14 -6.60
N ALA A 18 1.19 -22.34 -6.03
CA ALA A 18 -0.06 -22.98 -5.60
C ALA A 18 -0.77 -22.21 -4.49
N VAL A 19 -0.02 -21.60 -3.56
CA VAL A 19 -0.57 -20.75 -2.51
C VAL A 19 -1.07 -19.44 -3.10
N ILE A 20 -0.31 -18.82 -4.01
CA ILE A 20 -0.69 -17.58 -4.69
C ILE A 20 -1.97 -17.78 -5.52
N ASP A 21 -2.05 -18.88 -6.27
CA ASP A 21 -3.24 -19.24 -7.07
C ASP A 21 -4.45 -19.54 -6.17
N GLY A 22 -4.23 -20.17 -5.01
CA GLY A 22 -5.26 -20.41 -4.01
C GLY A 22 -5.82 -19.13 -3.40
N LEU A 23 -4.96 -18.14 -3.11
CA LEU A 23 -5.39 -16.78 -2.69
C LEU A 23 -6.24 -16.13 -3.80
N ALA A 24 -5.79 -16.20 -5.06
CA ALA A 24 -6.53 -15.64 -6.19
C ALA A 24 -7.89 -16.33 -6.40
N ALA A 25 -7.93 -17.66 -6.25
CA ALA A 25 -9.17 -18.43 -6.33
C ALA A 25 -10.12 -18.07 -5.19
N THR A 26 -9.62 -17.92 -3.96
CA THR A 26 -10.40 -17.47 -2.80
C THR A 26 -10.99 -16.09 -3.06
N ALA A 27 -10.20 -15.14 -3.55
CA ALA A 27 -10.68 -13.79 -3.88
C ALA A 27 -11.82 -13.81 -4.91
N LYS A 28 -11.66 -14.60 -5.97
CA LYS A 28 -12.65 -14.72 -7.06
C LYS A 28 -13.92 -15.49 -6.67
N SER A 29 -13.89 -16.25 -5.58
CA SER A 29 -15.04 -17.05 -5.12
C SER A 29 -16.09 -16.23 -4.36
N ILE A 30 -15.75 -15.03 -3.91
CA ILE A 30 -16.65 -14.20 -3.11
C ILE A 30 -17.52 -13.33 -4.03
N PRO A 31 -18.86 -13.53 -4.01
CA PRO A 31 -19.77 -12.70 -4.79
C PRO A 31 -19.67 -11.22 -4.40
N GLY A 32 -19.76 -10.33 -5.39
CA GLY A 32 -19.68 -8.88 -5.17
C GLY A 32 -18.25 -8.33 -5.08
N VAL A 33 -17.23 -9.20 -5.17
CA VAL A 33 -15.82 -8.80 -5.20
C VAL A 33 -15.26 -8.89 -6.61
N THR A 34 -14.48 -7.89 -7.00
CA THR A 34 -13.64 -7.93 -8.20
C THR A 34 -12.17 -7.94 -7.79
N LEU A 35 -11.44 -8.98 -8.17
CA LEU A 35 -9.98 -9.01 -8.11
C LEU A 35 -9.45 -8.21 -9.30
N LEU A 36 -8.95 -6.99 -9.05
CA LEU A 36 -8.46 -6.09 -10.08
C LEU A 36 -7.06 -6.48 -10.57
N ASP A 37 -6.18 -6.81 -9.62
CA ASP A 37 -4.78 -7.15 -9.91
C ASP A 37 -4.19 -7.97 -8.77
N TYR A 38 -3.17 -8.77 -9.07
CA TYR A 38 -2.28 -9.35 -8.08
C TYR A 38 -0.88 -9.59 -8.67
N SER A 39 0.12 -9.39 -7.85
CA SER A 39 1.53 -9.60 -8.21
C SER A 39 2.28 -10.31 -7.10
N SER A 40 3.35 -11.01 -7.46
CA SER A 40 4.24 -11.67 -6.51
C SER A 40 5.70 -11.40 -6.85
N ASP A 41 6.53 -11.34 -5.81
CA ASP A 41 7.98 -11.15 -5.92
C ASP A 41 8.70 -12.24 -5.11
N ALA A 42 9.52 -13.03 -5.80
CA ALA A 42 10.22 -14.17 -5.21
C ALA A 42 11.39 -13.75 -4.30
N SER A 43 12.06 -12.61 -4.57
CA SER A 43 13.15 -12.09 -3.75
C SER A 43 12.61 -11.53 -2.44
N HIS A 44 11.56 -10.74 -2.51
CA HIS A 44 10.84 -10.25 -1.34
C HIS A 44 10.03 -11.33 -0.63
N ASN A 45 9.74 -12.45 -1.31
CA ASN A 45 8.87 -13.54 -0.89
C ASN A 45 7.52 -12.99 -0.40
N ARG A 46 6.85 -12.25 -1.27
CA ARG A 46 5.66 -11.47 -0.97
C ARG A 46 4.73 -11.39 -2.16
N SER A 47 3.44 -11.39 -1.90
CA SER A 47 2.42 -11.07 -2.90
C SER A 47 1.50 -9.95 -2.41
N VAL A 48 0.94 -9.21 -3.37
CA VAL A 48 0.02 -8.09 -3.16
C VAL A 48 -1.20 -8.34 -4.01
N PHE A 49 -2.38 -8.22 -3.43
CA PHE A 49 -3.65 -8.37 -4.11
C PHE A 49 -4.43 -7.06 -4.03
N THR A 50 -5.07 -6.66 -5.13
CA THR A 50 -5.91 -5.47 -5.19
C THR A 50 -7.34 -5.88 -5.51
N LEU A 51 -8.25 -5.63 -4.58
CA LEU A 51 -9.63 -6.04 -4.63
C LEU A 51 -10.55 -4.85 -4.44
N VAL A 52 -11.70 -4.87 -5.09
CA VAL A 52 -12.79 -3.92 -4.83
C VAL A 52 -14.11 -4.64 -4.62
N GLY A 53 -14.95 -4.07 -3.78
CA GLY A 53 -16.28 -4.58 -3.49
C GLY A 53 -17.10 -3.57 -2.71
N ASP A 54 -18.33 -3.93 -2.40
CA ASP A 54 -19.17 -3.19 -1.45
C ASP A 54 -18.73 -3.47 0.01
N GLU A 55 -19.40 -2.82 0.97
CA GLU A 55 -19.06 -2.92 2.39
C GLU A 55 -19.11 -4.36 2.93
N GLU A 56 -20.04 -5.20 2.45
CA GLU A 56 -20.21 -6.56 2.95
C GLU A 56 -19.24 -7.53 2.28
N SER A 57 -19.19 -7.51 0.96
CA SER A 57 -18.34 -8.39 0.17
C SER A 57 -16.85 -8.18 0.44
N ILE A 58 -16.41 -6.90 0.64
CA ILE A 58 -15.01 -6.60 0.92
C ILE A 58 -14.57 -7.10 2.31
N GLN A 59 -15.48 -7.09 3.30
CA GLN A 59 -15.21 -7.65 4.63
C GLN A 59 -15.06 -9.17 4.56
N GLU A 60 -15.94 -9.83 3.82
CA GLU A 60 -15.90 -11.28 3.67
C GLU A 60 -14.63 -11.73 2.95
N VAL A 61 -14.28 -11.12 1.81
CA VAL A 61 -13.07 -11.50 1.08
C VAL A 61 -11.81 -11.26 1.90
N ALA A 62 -11.72 -10.14 2.61
CA ALA A 62 -10.57 -9.84 3.46
C ALA A 62 -10.38 -10.92 4.54
N PHE A 63 -11.46 -11.33 5.20
CA PHE A 63 -11.43 -12.40 6.19
C PHE A 63 -11.03 -13.74 5.57
N GLN A 64 -11.63 -14.14 4.46
CA GLN A 64 -11.34 -15.43 3.81
C GLN A 64 -9.90 -15.51 3.30
N LEU A 65 -9.35 -14.42 2.80
CA LEU A 65 -7.95 -14.36 2.38
C LEU A 65 -6.99 -14.47 3.56
N VAL A 66 -7.26 -13.78 4.67
CA VAL A 66 -6.46 -13.91 5.90
C VAL A 66 -6.53 -15.33 6.45
N LYS A 67 -7.71 -15.95 6.44
CA LYS A 67 -7.90 -17.35 6.84
C LYS A 67 -7.07 -18.27 5.96
N TYR A 68 -7.22 -18.18 4.64
CA TYR A 68 -6.45 -19.01 3.71
C TYR A 68 -4.94 -18.84 3.90
N ALA A 69 -4.47 -17.60 4.05
CA ALA A 69 -3.06 -17.32 4.31
C ALA A 69 -2.57 -17.96 5.62
N SER A 70 -3.37 -17.88 6.69
CA SER A 70 -3.00 -18.47 8.00
C SER A 70 -2.91 -20.00 7.98
N GLU A 71 -3.64 -20.65 7.09
CA GLU A 71 -3.66 -22.11 6.92
C GLU A 71 -2.54 -22.60 5.98
N ASN A 72 -2.02 -21.75 5.08
CA ASN A 72 -1.11 -22.17 4.01
C ASN A 72 0.28 -21.52 4.05
N ILE A 73 0.49 -20.49 4.89
CA ILE A 73 1.76 -19.77 5.02
C ILE A 73 2.28 -19.95 6.46
N ASP A 74 3.44 -20.57 6.60
CA ASP A 74 4.11 -20.80 7.88
C ASP A 74 5.26 -19.79 8.06
N MET A 75 5.04 -18.78 8.88
CA MET A 75 6.02 -17.71 9.14
C MET A 75 7.28 -18.19 9.86
N THR A 76 7.23 -19.35 10.52
CA THR A 76 8.42 -19.95 11.17
C THR A 76 9.44 -20.46 10.16
N LYS A 77 9.04 -20.63 8.89
CA LYS A 77 9.88 -21.09 7.77
C LYS A 77 10.09 -20.01 6.70
N HIS A 78 9.43 -18.86 6.89
CA HIS A 78 9.44 -17.81 5.89
C HIS A 78 10.75 -17.03 5.89
N GLU A 79 11.38 -16.90 4.71
CA GLU A 79 12.54 -16.07 4.46
C GLU A 79 12.28 -15.17 3.24
N GLY A 80 12.60 -13.87 3.32
CA GLY A 80 12.47 -12.89 2.25
C GLY A 80 13.04 -11.54 2.66
N GLU A 81 13.37 -10.71 1.67
CA GLU A 81 13.99 -9.39 1.90
C GLU A 81 12.99 -8.36 2.46
N HIS A 82 11.69 -8.56 2.21
CA HIS A 82 10.67 -7.61 2.66
C HIS A 82 10.37 -7.77 4.15
N PRO A 83 10.32 -6.65 4.93
CA PRO A 83 9.88 -6.68 6.33
C PRO A 83 8.43 -7.20 6.45
N ARG A 84 8.21 -8.17 7.33
CA ARG A 84 6.90 -8.82 7.51
C ARG A 84 6.69 -9.27 8.97
N MET A 85 5.42 -9.30 9.38
CA MET A 85 5.01 -9.67 10.75
C MET A 85 4.14 -10.92 10.80
N GLY A 86 3.54 -11.29 9.69
CA GLY A 86 2.61 -12.42 9.65
C GLY A 86 2.35 -12.91 8.24
N ALA A 87 1.64 -14.04 8.15
CA ALA A 87 1.20 -14.65 6.89
C ALA A 87 0.41 -13.67 6.01
N THR A 88 -0.52 -12.94 6.62
CA THR A 88 -1.03 -11.67 6.11
C THR A 88 -0.33 -10.57 6.87
N ASP A 89 0.61 -9.91 6.23
CA ASP A 89 1.40 -8.84 6.86
C ASP A 89 0.55 -7.59 7.09
N VAL A 90 -0.18 -7.15 6.05
CA VAL A 90 -1.08 -6.02 6.12
C VAL A 90 -2.38 -6.27 5.35
N CYS A 91 -3.47 -5.70 5.84
CA CYS A 91 -4.78 -5.70 5.20
C CYS A 91 -5.39 -4.29 5.26
N PRO A 92 -5.00 -3.37 4.36
CA PRO A 92 -5.54 -2.02 4.31
C PRO A 92 -6.85 -1.95 3.53
N PHE A 93 -7.76 -1.12 4.01
CA PHE A 93 -8.95 -0.67 3.30
C PHE A 93 -8.75 0.77 2.81
N VAL A 94 -9.28 1.06 1.63
CA VAL A 94 -9.13 2.36 0.96
C VAL A 94 -10.51 2.83 0.49
N PRO A 95 -10.96 4.02 0.89
CA PRO A 95 -12.21 4.58 0.36
C PRO A 95 -12.04 4.92 -1.12
N VAL A 96 -12.97 4.43 -1.98
CA VAL A 96 -12.91 4.67 -3.44
C VAL A 96 -14.09 5.53 -3.89
N LYS A 97 -15.33 5.12 -3.62
CA LYS A 97 -16.51 5.83 -4.10
C LYS A 97 -17.64 5.77 -3.09
N ASP A 98 -18.31 6.91 -2.88
CA ASP A 98 -19.50 7.06 -2.03
C ASP A 98 -19.32 6.52 -0.58
N ILE A 99 -18.09 6.45 -0.10
CA ILE A 99 -17.74 6.00 1.25
C ILE A 99 -16.67 6.90 1.87
N THR A 100 -16.79 7.15 3.14
CA THR A 100 -15.87 7.98 3.92
C THR A 100 -14.75 7.14 4.55
N THR A 101 -13.64 7.80 4.92
CA THR A 101 -12.56 7.17 5.71
C THR A 101 -13.09 6.61 7.05
N ALA A 102 -14.03 7.30 7.70
CA ALA A 102 -14.62 6.85 8.96
C ALA A 102 -15.40 5.53 8.79
N GLU A 103 -16.19 5.40 7.74
CA GLU A 103 -16.90 4.15 7.41
C GLU A 103 -15.91 3.02 7.08
N CYS A 104 -14.82 3.31 6.37
CA CYS A 104 -13.75 2.31 6.15
C CYS A 104 -13.09 1.89 7.46
N VAL A 105 -12.94 2.79 8.44
CA VAL A 105 -12.43 2.45 9.79
C VAL A 105 -13.37 1.49 10.51
N GLU A 106 -14.68 1.65 10.38
CA GLU A 106 -15.65 0.70 10.93
C GLU A 106 -15.53 -0.68 10.27
N ILE A 107 -15.35 -0.74 8.94
CA ILE A 107 -15.08 -1.98 8.20
C ILE A 107 -13.80 -2.64 8.72
N ALA A 108 -12.71 -1.89 8.82
CA ALA A 108 -11.42 -2.39 9.30
C ALA A 108 -11.53 -2.97 10.72
N ASN A 109 -12.27 -2.32 11.61
CA ASN A 109 -12.50 -2.81 12.97
C ASN A 109 -13.30 -4.12 13.00
N LYS A 110 -14.39 -4.21 12.23
CA LYS A 110 -15.19 -5.45 12.13
C LYS A 110 -14.38 -6.63 11.62
N VAL A 111 -13.58 -6.41 10.58
CA VAL A 111 -12.69 -7.43 10.01
C VAL A 111 -11.61 -7.82 11.02
N ALA A 112 -10.96 -6.86 11.67
CA ALA A 112 -9.94 -7.08 12.68
C ALA A 112 -10.46 -7.90 13.87
N GLU A 113 -11.64 -7.55 14.40
CA GLU A 113 -12.30 -8.31 15.48
C GLU A 113 -12.61 -9.74 15.05
N ARG A 114 -13.17 -9.93 13.85
CA ARG A 114 -13.51 -11.25 13.31
C ARG A 114 -12.28 -12.12 13.12
N ILE A 115 -11.19 -11.58 12.53
CA ILE A 115 -9.92 -12.30 12.35
C ILE A 115 -9.40 -12.78 13.70
N ASN A 116 -9.36 -11.91 14.70
CA ASN A 116 -8.89 -12.32 16.01
C ASN A 116 -9.79 -13.37 16.67
N ARG A 117 -11.11 -13.15 16.66
CA ARG A 117 -12.07 -14.05 17.29
C ARG A 117 -12.08 -15.45 16.68
N GLU A 118 -12.00 -15.56 15.34
CA GLU A 118 -12.16 -16.83 14.64
C GLU A 118 -10.83 -17.51 14.33
N LEU A 119 -9.73 -16.75 14.16
CA LEU A 119 -8.42 -17.30 13.78
C LEU A 119 -7.37 -17.17 14.90
N GLY A 120 -7.65 -16.42 15.96
CA GLY A 120 -6.68 -16.21 17.05
C GLY A 120 -5.46 -15.37 16.68
N ILE A 121 -5.48 -14.67 15.55
CA ILE A 121 -4.39 -13.82 15.10
C ILE A 121 -4.49 -12.46 15.78
N PRO A 122 -3.45 -11.99 16.49
CA PRO A 122 -3.44 -10.64 17.06
C PRO A 122 -3.39 -9.57 15.99
N ILE A 123 -4.12 -8.48 16.21
CA ILE A 123 -4.28 -7.41 15.22
C ILE A 123 -3.74 -6.08 15.77
N PHE A 124 -2.97 -5.39 14.94
CA PHE A 124 -2.67 -3.97 15.11
C PHE A 124 -3.48 -3.14 14.12
N LEU A 125 -4.20 -2.14 14.63
CA LEU A 125 -4.81 -1.12 13.78
C LEU A 125 -3.79 -0.06 13.41
N TYR A 126 -3.72 0.35 12.13
CA TYR A 126 -2.71 1.30 11.67
C TYR A 126 -3.25 2.39 10.72
N GLU A 127 -2.43 3.40 10.45
CA GLU A 127 -2.77 4.61 9.66
C GLU A 127 -4.03 5.29 10.21
N ASP A 128 -5.08 5.49 9.40
CA ASP A 128 -6.31 6.18 9.82
C ASP A 128 -7.17 5.35 10.79
N ALA A 129 -6.98 4.03 10.84
CA ALA A 129 -7.62 3.16 11.84
C ALA A 129 -6.83 3.08 13.16
N ALA A 130 -5.65 3.69 13.25
CA ALA A 130 -4.78 3.59 14.42
C ALA A 130 -5.45 4.14 15.69
N THR A 131 -5.50 3.34 16.74
CA THR A 131 -6.00 3.74 18.07
C THR A 131 -4.98 4.51 18.90
N ARG A 132 -3.69 4.46 18.49
CA ARG A 132 -2.56 5.10 19.17
C ARG A 132 -1.63 5.80 18.15
N PRO A 133 -1.03 6.95 18.50
CA PRO A 133 -0.17 7.72 17.57
C PRO A 133 1.01 6.93 17.01
N GLU A 134 1.58 6.00 17.80
CA GLU A 134 2.74 5.18 17.42
C GLU A 134 2.41 4.25 16.24
N ARG A 135 1.14 3.88 16.09
CA ARG A 135 0.63 2.93 15.07
C ARG A 135 0.24 3.59 13.75
N LYS A 136 0.21 4.92 13.70
CA LYS A 136 0.01 5.64 12.43
C LYS A 136 1.08 5.35 11.39
N ASN A 137 2.27 4.94 11.83
CA ASN A 137 3.36 4.60 10.91
C ASN A 137 3.57 3.08 10.87
N LEU A 138 3.18 2.46 9.77
CA LEU A 138 3.32 1.02 9.55
C LEU A 138 4.75 0.52 9.76
N ALA A 139 5.78 1.30 9.40
CA ALA A 139 7.18 0.90 9.62
C ALA A 139 7.51 0.71 11.11
N LYS A 140 6.90 1.53 11.99
CA LYS A 140 7.02 1.35 13.44
C LYS A 140 6.28 0.11 13.91
N VAL A 141 5.09 -0.17 13.37
CA VAL A 141 4.33 -1.40 13.68
C VAL A 141 5.14 -2.63 13.28
N ARG A 142 5.75 -2.64 12.10
CA ARG A 142 6.59 -3.76 11.58
C ARG A 142 7.95 -3.90 12.26
N LYS A 143 8.41 -2.90 12.99
CA LYS A 143 9.74 -2.94 13.61
C LYS A 143 9.90 -4.18 14.49
N GLY A 144 10.96 -4.93 14.25
CA GLY A 144 11.22 -6.23 14.88
C GLY A 144 10.78 -7.41 14.04
N GLN A 145 9.91 -7.20 13.06
CA GLN A 145 9.37 -8.22 12.16
C GLN A 145 8.73 -9.38 12.93
N PHE A 146 8.47 -10.52 12.27
CA PHE A 146 7.90 -11.70 12.92
C PHE A 146 8.72 -12.15 14.14
N GLU A 147 10.04 -12.15 14.01
CA GLU A 147 10.99 -12.63 15.02
C GLU A 147 10.98 -11.78 16.29
N GLY A 148 10.83 -10.48 16.17
CA GLY A 148 10.79 -9.56 17.32
C GLY A 148 9.39 -9.34 17.91
N MET A 149 8.33 -9.83 17.27
CA MET A 149 6.96 -9.63 17.75
C MET A 149 6.69 -10.26 19.14
N PRO A 150 7.21 -11.45 19.48
CA PRO A 150 6.99 -12.01 20.82
C PRO A 150 7.43 -11.08 21.96
N GLU A 151 8.59 -10.43 21.81
CA GLU A 151 9.10 -9.48 22.81
C GLU A 151 8.32 -8.16 22.78
N LYS A 152 8.07 -7.65 21.57
CA LYS A 152 7.35 -6.41 21.35
C LYS A 152 5.94 -6.41 21.96
N LEU A 153 5.21 -7.52 21.85
CA LEU A 153 3.86 -7.65 22.40
C LEU A 153 3.82 -7.56 23.93
N LEU A 154 4.95 -7.74 24.62
CA LEU A 154 5.05 -7.59 26.07
C LEU A 154 5.11 -6.11 26.50
N GLU A 155 5.52 -5.21 25.59
CA GLU A 155 5.55 -3.78 25.84
C GLU A 155 4.11 -3.21 25.91
N GLU A 156 3.84 -2.28 26.84
CA GLU A 156 2.49 -1.75 27.03
C GLU A 156 1.97 -0.97 25.81
N ASP A 157 2.85 -0.23 25.13
CA ASP A 157 2.51 0.55 23.94
C ASP A 157 2.20 -0.35 22.71
N TRP A 158 2.65 -1.61 22.77
CA TRP A 158 2.48 -2.59 21.70
C TRP A 158 1.50 -3.72 22.03
N LYS A 159 0.65 -3.54 23.06
CA LYS A 159 -0.51 -4.43 23.26
C LYS A 159 -1.38 -4.40 22.00
N PRO A 160 -1.75 -5.55 21.40
CA PRO A 160 -2.63 -5.59 20.24
C PRO A 160 -3.95 -4.83 20.46
N ASP A 161 -4.54 -4.32 19.39
CA ASP A 161 -5.89 -3.72 19.45
C ASP A 161 -6.93 -4.82 19.63
N TYR A 162 -6.71 -5.98 18.99
CA TYR A 162 -7.50 -7.19 19.17
C TYR A 162 -6.56 -8.37 19.43
N GLY A 163 -6.89 -9.17 20.43
CA GLY A 163 -6.19 -10.39 20.80
C GLY A 163 -5.27 -10.28 22.00
N GLU A 164 -4.62 -11.38 22.31
CA GLU A 164 -3.70 -11.52 23.44
C GLU A 164 -2.29 -11.01 23.08
N ARG A 165 -1.46 -10.78 24.11
CA ARG A 165 -0.03 -10.42 23.95
C ARG A 165 0.83 -11.64 23.57
N LYS A 166 0.40 -12.38 22.56
CA LYS A 166 1.06 -13.58 22.08
C LYS A 166 0.82 -13.73 20.59
N ILE A 167 1.87 -13.93 19.82
CA ILE A 167 1.75 -14.16 18.37
C ILE A 167 0.99 -15.46 18.07
N HIS A 168 0.30 -15.50 16.92
CA HIS A 168 -0.17 -16.77 16.38
C HIS A 168 1.04 -17.62 15.97
N PRO A 169 1.08 -18.94 16.30
CA PRO A 169 2.30 -19.77 16.16
C PRO A 169 2.91 -19.77 14.75
N THR A 170 2.07 -19.84 13.72
CA THR A 170 2.50 -19.90 12.31
C THR A 170 2.13 -18.65 11.52
N ALA A 171 1.01 -18.00 11.83
CA ALA A 171 0.54 -16.84 11.09
C ALA A 171 1.06 -15.50 11.63
N GLY A 172 1.69 -15.46 12.81
CA GLY A 172 2.25 -14.25 13.39
C GLY A 172 1.20 -13.24 13.86
N VAL A 173 1.31 -12.00 13.41
CA VAL A 173 0.37 -10.90 13.67
C VAL A 173 0.01 -10.21 12.36
N THR A 174 -1.16 -9.58 12.29
CA THR A 174 -1.60 -8.84 11.09
C THR A 174 -1.86 -7.37 11.43
N ALA A 175 -1.44 -6.47 10.55
CA ALA A 175 -1.85 -5.07 10.62
C ALA A 175 -3.07 -4.84 9.72
N VAL A 176 -4.18 -4.38 10.31
CA VAL A 176 -5.39 -3.98 9.59
C VAL A 176 -5.50 -2.47 9.67
N GLY A 177 -5.82 -1.79 8.57
CA GLY A 177 -5.83 -0.34 8.60
C GLY A 177 -6.67 0.30 7.51
N VAL A 178 -6.72 1.62 7.55
CA VAL A 178 -7.34 2.44 6.53
C VAL A 178 -6.35 3.49 6.09
N ARG A 179 -6.22 3.68 4.80
CA ARG A 179 -5.33 4.69 4.21
C ARG A 179 -5.93 5.28 2.94
N MET A 180 -5.45 6.43 2.57
CA MET A 180 -5.75 6.99 1.25
C MET A 180 -5.09 6.16 0.14
N PRO A 181 -5.62 6.20 -1.09
CA PRO A 181 -4.99 5.58 -2.23
C PRO A 181 -3.52 5.98 -2.33
N LEU A 182 -2.63 4.98 -2.43
CA LEU A 182 -1.22 5.20 -2.70
C LEU A 182 -1.00 5.04 -4.20
N VAL A 183 -0.39 6.03 -4.83
CA VAL A 183 0.01 5.93 -6.22
C VAL A 183 1.52 5.81 -6.30
N ALA A 184 1.99 4.67 -6.80
CA ALA A 184 3.38 4.45 -7.14
C ALA A 184 3.65 5.04 -8.53
N PHE A 185 4.59 5.98 -8.58
CA PHE A 185 4.88 6.77 -9.77
C PHE A 185 6.37 7.01 -9.89
N ASN A 186 6.95 6.60 -11.00
CA ASN A 186 8.38 6.69 -11.22
C ASN A 186 8.70 7.72 -12.30
N ILE A 187 9.82 8.42 -12.16
CA ILE A 187 10.31 9.41 -13.11
C ILE A 187 11.70 9.01 -13.58
N ASN A 188 11.82 8.73 -14.88
CA ASN A 188 13.07 8.31 -15.53
C ASN A 188 13.87 9.53 -15.96
N LEU A 189 15.15 9.53 -15.66
CA LEU A 189 16.09 10.61 -15.97
C LEU A 189 17.05 10.21 -17.09
N ASP A 190 17.48 11.16 -17.94
CA ASP A 190 18.46 10.90 -18.99
C ASP A 190 19.92 10.92 -18.44
N THR A 191 20.16 10.16 -17.41
CA THR A 191 21.47 10.01 -16.77
C THR A 191 21.61 8.65 -16.13
N ASP A 192 22.83 8.14 -16.06
CA ASP A 192 23.22 6.96 -15.30
C ASP A 192 23.79 7.31 -13.91
N ASP A 193 23.84 8.60 -13.56
CA ASP A 193 24.27 9.04 -12.23
C ASP A 193 23.16 8.88 -11.18
N LEU A 194 23.20 7.77 -10.45
CA LEU A 194 22.25 7.49 -9.35
C LEU A 194 22.27 8.57 -8.25
N GLU A 195 23.40 9.27 -8.05
CA GLU A 195 23.49 10.31 -7.04
C GLU A 195 22.58 11.50 -7.36
N ILE A 196 22.35 11.80 -8.63
CA ILE A 196 21.40 12.86 -9.05
C ILE A 196 19.98 12.45 -8.64
N ALA A 197 19.55 11.23 -8.94
CA ALA A 197 18.23 10.73 -8.53
C ALA A 197 18.09 10.71 -7.00
N ASN A 198 19.13 10.32 -6.27
CA ASN A 198 19.16 10.35 -4.80
C ASN A 198 19.04 11.77 -4.24
N LYS A 199 19.71 12.76 -4.82
CA LYS A 199 19.62 14.17 -4.40
C LYS A 199 18.20 14.70 -4.64
N ILE A 200 17.63 14.47 -5.82
CA ILE A 200 16.28 14.89 -6.17
C ILE A 200 15.26 14.22 -5.22
N SER A 201 15.39 12.91 -4.99
CA SER A 201 14.49 12.19 -4.09
C SER A 201 14.50 12.74 -2.66
N LYS A 202 15.67 13.17 -2.15
CA LYS A 202 15.81 13.82 -0.84
C LYS A 202 15.11 15.19 -0.78
N ILE A 203 15.08 15.92 -1.89
CA ILE A 203 14.42 17.24 -1.96
C ILE A 203 12.90 17.09 -1.92
N ILE A 204 12.35 16.11 -2.65
CA ILE A 204 10.89 15.98 -2.78
C ILE A 204 10.23 15.20 -1.63
N ARG A 205 10.93 14.29 -0.96
CA ARG A 205 10.31 13.45 0.06
C ARG A 205 10.10 14.15 1.40
N GLY A 206 8.97 13.90 2.04
CA GLY A 206 8.60 14.53 3.31
C GLY A 206 9.53 14.22 4.48
N SER A 207 10.15 13.03 4.51
CA SER A 207 11.10 12.64 5.58
C SER A 207 12.39 13.45 5.61
N SER A 208 12.71 14.18 4.54
CA SER A 208 13.89 15.06 4.44
C SER A 208 13.52 16.55 4.40
N GLY A 209 12.26 16.92 4.74
CA GLY A 209 11.78 18.30 4.70
C GLY A 209 11.13 18.72 3.40
N GLY A 210 10.92 17.81 2.46
CA GLY A 210 10.17 18.05 1.23
C GLY A 210 8.65 17.94 1.41
N TYR A 211 7.96 17.38 0.42
CA TYR A 211 6.50 17.31 0.43
C TYR A 211 5.97 16.22 1.37
N LYS A 212 5.11 16.60 2.29
CA LYS A 212 4.55 15.76 3.36
C LYS A 212 4.01 14.42 2.85
N TYR A 213 3.36 14.41 1.69
CA TYR A 213 2.67 13.24 1.13
C TYR A 213 3.46 12.55 0.01
N CYS A 214 4.76 12.81 -0.08
CA CYS A 214 5.66 12.22 -1.04
C CYS A 214 6.73 11.39 -0.32
N LYS A 215 6.85 10.11 -0.69
CA LYS A 215 7.98 9.25 -0.34
C LYS A 215 8.77 9.02 -1.61
N ALA A 216 10.10 9.14 -1.57
CA ALA A 216 10.92 8.96 -2.76
C ALA A 216 12.30 8.41 -2.44
N ILE A 217 12.84 7.63 -3.38
CA ILE A 217 14.21 7.11 -3.40
C ILE A 217 14.77 7.20 -4.83
N GLY A 218 16.09 7.27 -4.96
CA GLY A 218 16.77 7.05 -6.25
C GLY A 218 16.98 5.57 -6.48
N VAL A 219 16.77 5.11 -7.71
CA VAL A 219 16.95 3.73 -8.16
C VAL A 219 17.75 3.73 -9.46
N MET A 220 18.63 2.73 -9.65
CA MET A 220 19.26 2.46 -10.94
C MET A 220 18.48 1.39 -11.68
N LEU A 221 18.09 1.66 -12.90
CA LEU A 221 17.54 0.65 -13.83
C LEU A 221 18.69 0.10 -14.65
N GLU A 222 19.26 -1.02 -14.20
CA GLU A 222 20.47 -1.61 -14.79
C GLU A 222 20.28 -2.03 -16.25
N ASP A 223 19.09 -2.56 -16.59
CA ASP A 223 18.72 -3.00 -17.93
C ASP A 223 18.64 -1.85 -18.94
N ARG A 224 18.39 -0.63 -18.48
CA ARG A 224 18.27 0.58 -19.30
C ARG A 224 19.44 1.54 -19.12
N ASN A 225 20.30 1.29 -18.14
CA ASN A 225 21.39 2.16 -17.72
C ASN A 225 20.94 3.63 -17.48
N ILE A 226 19.84 3.80 -16.76
CA ILE A 226 19.28 5.11 -16.39
C ILE A 226 18.93 5.17 -14.93
N ALA A 227 19.11 6.36 -14.34
CA ALA A 227 18.65 6.65 -12.99
C ALA A 227 17.15 7.02 -12.99
N GLN A 228 16.46 6.56 -11.98
CA GLN A 228 15.02 6.77 -11.79
C GLN A 228 14.76 7.36 -10.40
N VAL A 229 13.84 8.31 -10.30
CA VAL A 229 13.25 8.73 -9.03
C VAL A 229 11.97 7.93 -8.82
N SER A 230 12.03 6.94 -7.92
CA SER A 230 10.87 6.12 -7.55
C SER A 230 10.10 6.79 -6.43
N ILE A 231 8.79 6.97 -6.62
CA ILE A 231 7.94 7.82 -5.82
C ILE A 231 6.68 7.07 -5.39
N ASN A 232 6.31 7.23 -4.12
CA ASN A 232 5.00 6.85 -3.61
C ASN A 232 4.25 8.10 -3.13
N MET A 233 3.17 8.44 -3.83
CA MET A 233 2.25 9.52 -3.46
C MET A 233 1.18 8.95 -2.52
N VAL A 234 1.06 9.49 -1.30
CA VAL A 234 0.17 8.93 -0.27
C VAL A 234 -1.07 9.78 0.01
N ASN A 235 -1.19 10.93 -0.63
CA ASN A 235 -2.39 11.77 -0.63
C ASN A 235 -2.39 12.68 -1.86
N LEU A 236 -3.11 12.29 -2.90
CA LEU A 236 -3.18 13.00 -4.18
C LEU A 236 -4.09 14.23 -4.14
N GLU A 237 -5.06 14.28 -3.24
CA GLU A 237 -5.94 15.44 -3.09
C GLU A 237 -5.16 16.68 -2.62
N GLN A 238 -4.21 16.48 -1.71
CA GLN A 238 -3.39 17.58 -1.19
C GLN A 238 -2.10 17.81 -1.97
N PHE A 239 -1.61 16.78 -2.66
CA PHE A 239 -0.40 16.87 -3.46
C PHE A 239 -0.53 16.06 -4.77
N PRO A 240 -1.04 16.66 -5.86
CA PRO A 240 -1.26 15.99 -7.13
C PRO A 240 0.04 15.66 -7.87
N LEU A 241 -0.04 14.67 -8.80
CA LEU A 241 1.11 14.12 -9.54
C LEU A 241 1.89 15.19 -10.31
N TYR A 242 1.22 16.12 -10.98
CA TYR A 242 1.90 17.15 -11.78
C TYR A 242 2.87 18.00 -10.96
N ARG A 243 2.56 18.27 -9.68
CA ARG A 243 3.46 19.04 -8.80
C ARG A 243 4.78 18.34 -8.57
N VAL A 244 4.76 17.03 -8.35
CA VAL A 244 6.02 16.29 -8.16
C VAL A 244 6.80 16.20 -9.46
N VAL A 245 6.12 16.01 -10.60
CA VAL A 245 6.76 15.99 -11.93
C VAL A 245 7.47 17.32 -12.20
N GLU A 246 6.80 18.45 -12.00
CA GLU A 246 7.40 19.76 -12.22
C GLU A 246 8.56 20.06 -11.26
N THR A 247 8.45 19.63 -10.01
CA THR A 247 9.56 19.78 -9.06
C THR A 247 10.76 18.94 -9.48
N VAL A 248 10.56 17.69 -9.87
CA VAL A 248 11.65 16.83 -10.37
C VAL A 248 12.25 17.42 -11.64
N ARG A 249 11.43 17.94 -12.57
CA ARG A 249 11.88 18.61 -13.79
C ARG A 249 12.79 19.79 -13.47
N PHE A 250 12.37 20.66 -12.56
CA PHE A 250 13.12 21.83 -12.14
C PHE A 250 14.46 21.45 -11.48
N GLU A 251 14.43 20.47 -10.57
CA GLU A 251 15.65 20.02 -9.89
C GLU A 251 16.61 19.27 -10.83
N ALA A 252 16.11 18.48 -11.77
CA ALA A 252 16.93 17.78 -12.77
C ALA A 252 17.69 18.77 -13.68
N GLN A 253 17.04 19.88 -14.09
CA GLN A 253 17.66 20.92 -14.90
C GLN A 253 18.91 21.52 -14.26
N ARG A 254 19.01 21.58 -12.92
CA ARG A 254 20.20 22.07 -12.19
C ARG A 254 21.43 21.21 -12.43
N TYR A 255 21.22 19.96 -12.83
CA TYR A 255 22.29 19.01 -13.17
C TYR A 255 22.45 18.82 -14.69
N GLY A 256 21.71 19.57 -15.50
CA GLY A 256 21.69 19.41 -16.96
C GLY A 256 20.99 18.14 -17.42
N VAL A 257 20.13 17.55 -16.56
CA VAL A 257 19.42 16.28 -16.78
C VAL A 257 17.95 16.56 -17.11
N ARG A 258 17.35 15.72 -17.95
CA ARG A 258 15.94 15.81 -18.35
C ARG A 258 15.14 14.59 -17.90
N ILE A 259 13.85 14.78 -17.75
CA ILE A 259 12.90 13.66 -17.66
C ILE A 259 12.72 13.09 -19.08
N ILE A 260 12.90 11.78 -19.22
CA ILE A 260 12.73 11.05 -20.48
C ILE A 260 11.49 10.15 -20.49
N GLY A 261 10.82 10.02 -19.37
CA GLY A 261 9.57 9.28 -19.24
C GLY A 261 9.12 9.15 -17.81
N THR A 262 7.87 8.75 -17.64
CA THR A 262 7.28 8.46 -16.33
C THR A 262 6.54 7.13 -16.39
N GLU A 263 6.42 6.45 -15.26
CA GLU A 263 5.77 5.15 -15.14
C GLU A 263 4.75 5.20 -14.02
N LEU A 264 3.51 4.85 -14.33
CA LEU A 264 2.49 4.56 -13.33
C LEU A 264 2.56 3.08 -12.98
N ILE A 265 2.80 2.76 -11.72
CA ILE A 265 2.93 1.39 -11.25
C ILE A 265 1.63 0.96 -10.57
N GLY A 266 0.99 -0.08 -11.12
CA GLY A 266 -0.29 -0.57 -10.64
C GLY A 266 -1.44 0.40 -10.96
N LEU A 267 -2.43 0.48 -10.06
CA LEU A 267 -3.64 1.25 -10.26
C LEU A 267 -3.56 2.64 -9.62
N ALA A 268 -4.21 3.61 -10.25
CA ALA A 268 -4.37 4.95 -9.71
C ALA A 268 -5.83 5.43 -9.88
N PRO A 269 -6.33 6.27 -8.96
CA PRO A 269 -7.60 6.94 -9.17
C PRO A 269 -7.58 7.75 -10.48
N ALA A 270 -8.64 7.66 -11.29
CA ALA A 270 -8.75 8.42 -12.55
C ALA A 270 -8.52 9.92 -12.33
N LYS A 271 -9.04 10.46 -11.23
CA LYS A 271 -8.84 11.87 -10.85
C LYS A 271 -7.37 12.30 -10.80
N ALA A 272 -6.45 11.43 -10.38
CA ALA A 272 -5.01 11.75 -10.34
C ALA A 272 -4.43 12.10 -11.72
N LEU A 273 -4.89 11.39 -12.74
CA LEU A 273 -4.48 11.63 -14.14
C LEU A 273 -5.21 12.83 -14.72
N ILE A 274 -6.49 12.98 -14.43
CA ILE A 274 -7.32 14.07 -14.92
C ILE A 274 -6.85 15.42 -14.37
N ASP A 275 -6.54 15.53 -13.08
CA ASP A 275 -5.96 16.73 -12.47
C ASP A 275 -4.62 17.11 -13.15
N SER A 276 -3.85 16.12 -13.58
CA SER A 276 -2.62 16.35 -14.33
C SER A 276 -2.89 16.80 -15.77
N ALA A 277 -3.91 16.22 -16.41
CA ALA A 277 -4.34 16.65 -17.75
C ALA A 277 -4.88 18.09 -17.71
N GLU A 278 -5.72 18.44 -16.74
CA GLU A 278 -6.22 19.80 -16.53
C GLU A 278 -5.06 20.81 -16.44
N TYR A 279 -4.06 20.52 -15.62
CA TYR A 279 -2.88 21.35 -15.44
C TYR A 279 -2.08 21.53 -16.75
N TYR A 280 -1.73 20.44 -17.44
CA TYR A 280 -0.89 20.51 -18.63
C TYR A 280 -1.63 21.02 -19.87
N LEU A 281 -2.94 20.79 -19.97
CA LEU A 281 -3.78 21.32 -21.05
C LEU A 281 -4.24 22.76 -20.78
N GLN A 282 -4.00 23.30 -19.57
CA GLN A 282 -4.43 24.64 -19.16
C GLN A 282 -5.93 24.85 -19.35
N LEU A 283 -6.75 23.85 -18.93
CA LEU A 283 -8.21 23.94 -19.08
C LEU A 283 -8.78 24.99 -18.14
N GLU A 284 -9.56 25.92 -18.70
CA GLU A 284 -10.27 26.95 -17.96
C GLU A 284 -11.68 26.46 -17.58
N ASP A 285 -12.12 26.75 -16.36
CA ASP A 285 -13.46 26.41 -15.85
C ASP A 285 -13.84 24.92 -15.99
N PHE A 286 -12.83 24.03 -15.92
CA PHE A 286 -13.02 22.59 -16.07
C PHE A 286 -13.75 21.98 -14.87
N ASP A 287 -14.84 21.27 -15.14
CA ASP A 287 -15.60 20.50 -14.16
C ASP A 287 -15.62 19.01 -14.56
N TYR A 288 -14.77 18.23 -13.89
CA TYR A 288 -14.65 16.79 -14.10
C TYR A 288 -16.00 16.07 -14.10
N SER A 289 -16.90 16.43 -13.15
CA SER A 289 -18.19 15.76 -12.98
C SER A 289 -19.18 15.99 -14.13
N LYS A 290 -18.92 16.98 -14.97
CA LYS A 290 -19.81 17.37 -16.08
C LYS A 290 -19.20 17.13 -17.46
N GLN A 291 -17.88 17.11 -17.54
CA GLN A 291 -17.17 17.16 -18.83
C GLN A 291 -16.41 15.88 -19.17
N VAL A 292 -16.26 14.95 -18.20
CA VAL A 292 -15.66 13.63 -18.46
C VAL A 292 -16.76 12.60 -18.61
N LEU A 293 -16.71 11.84 -19.69
CA LEU A 293 -17.62 10.70 -19.94
C LEU A 293 -17.06 9.44 -19.26
N GLU A 294 -17.74 8.97 -18.20
CA GLU A 294 -17.46 7.70 -17.50
C GLU A 294 -18.73 6.88 -17.34
#